data_675daaa56b9aad23b433bfcd41dba947
#
_entry.id   675daaa56b9aad23b433bfcd41dba947
#
_cell.length_a   1.000
_cell.length_b   1.000
_cell.length_c   1.000
_cell.angle_alpha   90.00
_cell.angle_beta   90.00
_cell.angle_gamma   90.00
#
_symmetry.space_group_name_H-M   'P 1'
#
loop_
_entity.id
_entity.type
_entity.pdbx_description
1 polymer ?
#
loop_
_entity_poly.entity_id
_entity_poly.type
_entity_poly.pdbx_seq_one_letter_code
_entity_poly.pdbx_strand_id
1 'polypeptide(L)'
;MNTIFIAGHARLPSGMAAKNIYETLTITAEIDKKYGVIVAASCTLATQHSQVFVENILRGYSLQDGIETPIKVVKEYYLGKAGNALVSSLKDLYKQYEQHVLLKVHN
;
A
#
# COMPACT_ATOMS: atom_id res chain seq x y z
N MET A 1 20.80 -6.87 2.92
CA MET A 1 19.82 -6.10 2.13
C MET A 1 19.47 -4.80 2.82
N ASN A 2 19.29 -3.77 2.04
CA ASN A 2 18.96 -2.45 2.55
C ASN A 2 17.46 -2.15 2.52
N THR A 3 16.68 -3.07 2.01
CA THR A 3 15.22 -2.89 1.91
C THR A 3 14.49 -4.05 2.56
N ILE A 4 13.23 -3.80 2.90
CA ILE A 4 12.32 -4.84 3.37
C ILE A 4 11.03 -4.79 2.56
N PHE A 5 10.38 -5.94 2.46
CA PHE A 5 9.11 -6.11 1.75
C PHE A 5 7.98 -6.18 2.76
N ILE A 6 6.95 -5.37 2.54
CA ILE A 6 5.78 -5.34 3.41
C ILE A 6 4.53 -5.42 2.55
N ALA A 7 3.53 -6.14 3.02
CA ALA A 7 2.25 -6.27 2.33
C ALA A 7 1.10 -5.87 3.24
N GLY A 8 0.07 -5.33 2.62
CA GLY A 8 -1.19 -5.01 3.27
C GLY A 8 -2.35 -5.53 2.43
N HIS A 9 -3.45 -5.85 3.05
CA HIS A 9 -4.59 -6.49 2.40
C HIS A 9 -5.90 -5.82 2.81
N ALA A 10 -6.86 -5.83 1.89
CA ALA A 10 -8.22 -5.37 2.16
C ALA A 10 -9.19 -6.13 1.27
N ARG A 11 -10.41 -6.32 1.76
CA ARG A 11 -11.43 -7.01 0.98
C ARG A 11 -11.94 -6.10 -0.14
N LEU A 12 -12.08 -6.66 -1.34
CA LEU A 12 -12.65 -5.92 -2.47
C LEU A 12 -14.17 -5.83 -2.35
N PRO A 13 -14.77 -4.73 -2.82
CA PRO A 13 -16.23 -4.60 -2.83
C PRO A 13 -16.87 -5.66 -3.71
N SER A 14 -18.11 -6.04 -3.37
CA SER A 14 -18.91 -6.94 -4.19
C SER A 14 -19.16 -6.33 -5.56
N GLY A 15 -19.14 -7.17 -6.59
CA GLY A 15 -19.42 -6.72 -7.95
C GLY A 15 -18.24 -6.22 -8.74
N MET A 16 -17.07 -6.10 -8.14
CA MET A 16 -15.88 -5.75 -8.91
C MET A 16 -15.42 -6.94 -9.75
N ALA A 17 -15.06 -6.66 -11.01
CA ALA A 17 -14.63 -7.71 -11.93
C ALA A 17 -13.42 -8.48 -11.40
N ALA A 18 -12.51 -7.78 -10.77
CA ALA A 18 -11.29 -8.38 -10.24
C ALA A 18 -11.57 -9.42 -9.16
N LYS A 19 -12.69 -9.34 -8.48
CA LYS A 19 -12.99 -10.31 -7.42
C LYS A 19 -13.21 -11.72 -7.92
N ASN A 20 -13.45 -11.89 -9.21
CA ASN A 20 -13.53 -13.23 -9.78
C ASN A 20 -12.20 -13.96 -9.69
N ILE A 21 -11.09 -13.21 -9.59
CA ILE A 21 -9.74 -13.74 -9.49
C ILE A 21 -9.19 -13.46 -8.09
N TYR A 22 -9.43 -12.25 -7.59
CA TYR A 22 -8.93 -11.81 -6.28
C TYR A 22 -10.10 -11.27 -5.46
N GLU A 23 -10.40 -11.91 -4.35
CA GLU A 23 -11.39 -11.39 -3.40
C GLU A 23 -10.78 -10.31 -2.51
N THR A 24 -9.48 -10.28 -2.42
CA THR A 24 -8.71 -9.37 -1.57
C THR A 24 -7.81 -8.53 -2.44
N LEU A 25 -7.80 -7.23 -2.18
CA LEU A 25 -6.79 -6.36 -2.76
C LEU A 25 -5.55 -6.45 -1.90
N THR A 26 -4.43 -6.72 -2.52
CA THR A 26 -3.13 -6.74 -1.86
C THR A 26 -2.29 -5.60 -2.39
N ILE A 27 -1.69 -4.84 -1.47
CA ILE A 27 -0.70 -3.85 -1.82
C ILE A 27 0.62 -4.28 -1.19
N THR A 28 1.69 -4.12 -1.93
CA THR A 28 3.03 -4.42 -1.45
C THR A 28 3.91 -3.20 -1.59
N ALA A 29 4.87 -3.08 -0.71
CA ALA A 29 5.85 -2.02 -0.79
C ALA A 29 7.21 -2.55 -0.40
N GLU A 30 8.21 -2.11 -1.14
CA GLU A 30 9.60 -2.28 -0.76
C GLU A 30 10.04 -0.95 -0.16
N ILE A 31 10.54 -1.00 1.06
CA ILE A 31 10.95 0.22 1.76
C ILE A 31 12.39 0.11 2.19
N ASP A 32 13.08 1.23 2.20
CA ASP A 32 14.44 1.25 2.70
C ASP A 32 14.44 1.17 4.24
N LYS A 33 15.38 0.41 4.78
CA LYS A 33 15.41 0.15 6.21
C LYS A 33 15.72 1.37 7.05
N LYS A 34 16.49 2.29 6.51
CA LYS A 34 17.02 3.40 7.28
C LYS A 34 15.98 4.51 7.48
N TYR A 35 15.29 4.87 6.41
CA TYR A 35 14.36 6.01 6.44
C TYR A 35 12.91 5.62 6.25
N GLY A 36 12.64 4.35 5.94
CA GLY A 36 11.28 3.88 5.71
C GLY A 36 10.64 4.39 4.42
N VAL A 37 11.46 4.83 3.47
CA VAL A 37 10.97 5.39 2.22
C VAL A 37 10.50 4.28 1.29
N ILE A 38 9.32 4.46 0.69
CA ILE A 38 8.79 3.53 -0.30
C ILE A 38 9.60 3.71 -1.59
N VAL A 39 10.38 2.69 -1.96
CA VAL A 39 11.18 2.72 -3.18
C VAL A 39 10.49 2.02 -4.33
N ALA A 40 9.58 1.11 -4.03
CA ALA A 40 8.77 0.41 -5.03
C ALA A 40 7.47 -0.03 -4.40
N ALA A 41 6.42 -0.13 -5.18
CA ALA A 41 5.11 -0.59 -4.71
C ALA A 41 4.38 -1.29 -5.84
N SER A 42 3.49 -2.20 -5.48
CA SER A 42 2.63 -2.88 -6.44
C SER A 42 1.31 -3.21 -5.77
N CYS A 43 0.30 -3.52 -6.56
CA CYS A 43 -1.01 -3.88 -6.02
C CYS A 43 -1.77 -4.74 -7.03
N THR A 44 -2.76 -5.48 -6.52
CA THR A 44 -3.57 -6.36 -7.37
C THR A 44 -4.79 -5.61 -7.90
N LEU A 45 -4.56 -4.70 -8.83
CA LEU A 45 -5.62 -4.01 -9.56
C LEU A 45 -5.75 -4.62 -10.95
N ALA A 46 -6.93 -4.42 -11.56
CA ALA A 46 -7.28 -5.12 -12.79
C ALA A 46 -6.43 -4.74 -14.00
N THR A 47 -5.94 -3.51 -14.07
CA THR A 47 -5.14 -3.06 -15.21
C THR A 47 -3.72 -2.75 -14.80
N GLN A 48 -2.79 -3.01 -15.72
CA GLN A 48 -1.40 -2.64 -15.50
C GLN A 48 -1.26 -1.13 -15.28
N HIS A 49 -2.03 -0.34 -16.02
CA HIS A 49 -1.98 1.11 -15.89
C HIS A 49 -2.33 1.57 -14.47
N SER A 50 -3.39 0.99 -13.88
CA SER A 50 -3.76 1.35 -12.50
C SER A 50 -2.72 0.90 -11.50
N GLN A 51 -2.08 -0.25 -11.72
CA GLN A 51 -1.00 -0.72 -10.85
C GLN A 51 0.18 0.27 -10.88
N VAL A 52 0.59 0.69 -12.07
CA VAL A 52 1.70 1.63 -12.24
C VAL A 52 1.34 2.99 -11.65
N PHE A 53 0.12 3.43 -11.85
CA PHE A 53 -0.34 4.71 -11.32
C PHE A 53 -0.24 4.74 -9.79
N VAL A 54 -0.73 3.69 -9.13
CA VAL A 54 -0.66 3.59 -7.67
C VAL A 54 0.80 3.56 -7.21
N GLU A 55 1.66 2.80 -7.88
CA GLU A 55 3.08 2.80 -7.54
C GLU A 55 3.67 4.20 -7.61
N ASN A 56 3.37 4.93 -8.68
CA ASN A 56 3.95 6.26 -8.88
C ASN A 56 3.51 7.26 -7.82
N ILE A 57 2.26 7.17 -7.35
CA ILE A 57 1.79 8.11 -6.34
C ILE A 57 2.26 7.75 -4.93
N LEU A 58 2.71 6.52 -4.70
CA LEU A 58 3.18 6.09 -3.38
C LEU A 58 4.70 6.21 -3.22
N ARG A 59 5.43 6.08 -4.32
CA ARG A 59 6.89 6.09 -4.26
C ARG A 59 7.41 7.41 -3.71
N GLY A 60 8.36 7.32 -2.80
CA GLY A 60 9.02 8.48 -2.24
C GLY A 60 8.52 8.91 -0.87
N TYR A 61 7.36 8.44 -0.44
CA TYR A 61 6.87 8.74 0.90
C TYR A 61 7.56 7.85 1.93
N SER A 62 7.85 8.42 3.10
CA SER A 62 8.43 7.66 4.19
C SER A 62 7.35 7.20 5.15
N LEU A 63 7.34 5.91 5.46
CA LEU A 63 6.42 5.36 6.45
C LEU A 63 6.77 5.81 7.86
N GLN A 64 7.98 6.34 8.09
CA GLN A 64 8.33 6.93 9.39
C GLN A 64 7.53 8.19 9.67
N ASP A 65 7.03 8.86 8.62
CA ASP A 65 6.20 10.05 8.74
C ASP A 65 4.71 9.73 8.89
N GLY A 66 4.36 8.45 8.98
CA GLY A 66 2.97 8.01 9.07
C GLY A 66 2.40 7.62 7.72
N ILE A 67 1.11 7.32 7.70
CA ILE A 67 0.41 6.86 6.49
C ILE A 67 -0.61 7.90 5.99
N GLU A 68 -0.81 8.98 6.72
CA GLU A 68 -1.88 9.95 6.42
C GLU A 68 -1.69 10.60 5.05
N THR A 69 -0.46 10.99 4.73
CA THR A 69 -0.21 11.66 3.45
C THR A 69 -0.40 10.72 2.25
N PRO A 70 0.16 9.50 2.25
CA PRO A 70 -0.17 8.54 1.19
C PRO A 70 -1.66 8.27 1.04
N ILE A 71 -2.39 8.14 2.14
CA ILE A 71 -3.85 7.93 2.08
C ILE A 71 -4.53 9.13 1.43
N LYS A 72 -4.15 10.33 1.83
CA LYS A 72 -4.73 11.54 1.27
C LYS A 72 -4.48 11.64 -0.23
N VAL A 73 -3.28 11.31 -0.68
CA VAL A 73 -2.93 11.33 -2.09
C VAL A 73 -3.77 10.31 -2.88
N VAL A 74 -3.93 9.10 -2.34
CA VAL A 74 -4.78 8.10 -2.99
C VAL A 74 -6.22 8.61 -3.10
N LYS A 75 -6.78 9.16 -2.03
CA LYS A 75 -8.14 9.67 -2.05
C LYS A 75 -8.33 10.79 -3.06
N GLU A 76 -7.32 11.62 -3.24
CA GLU A 76 -7.40 12.77 -4.13
C GLU A 76 -7.23 12.39 -5.60
N TYR A 77 -6.32 11.47 -5.90
CA TYR A 77 -5.93 11.21 -7.27
C TYR A 77 -6.42 9.89 -7.85
N TYR A 78 -6.81 8.94 -7.02
CA TYR A 78 -7.36 7.67 -7.50
C TYR A 78 -8.88 7.71 -7.36
N LEU A 79 -9.59 7.86 -8.49
CA LEU A 79 -11.05 8.00 -8.50
C LEU A 79 -11.71 6.75 -9.09
N GLY A 80 -11.30 5.58 -8.63
CA GLY A 80 -11.85 4.31 -9.06
C GLY A 80 -12.60 3.61 -7.94
N LYS A 81 -13.31 2.53 -8.29
CA LYS A 81 -14.12 1.77 -7.32
C LYS A 81 -13.28 1.13 -6.23
N ALA A 82 -12.01 0.85 -6.50
CA ALA A 82 -11.14 0.22 -5.52
C ALA A 82 -10.54 1.20 -4.52
N GLY A 83 -10.90 2.50 -4.57
CA GLY A 83 -10.29 3.52 -3.73
C GLY A 83 -10.34 3.21 -2.23
N ASN A 84 -11.51 2.79 -1.74
CA ASN A 84 -11.64 2.47 -0.31
C ASN A 84 -10.82 1.24 0.07
N ALA A 85 -10.77 0.24 -0.80
CA ALA A 85 -9.94 -0.94 -0.55
C ALA A 85 -8.45 -0.60 -0.58
N LEU A 86 -8.03 0.30 -1.46
CA LEU A 86 -6.65 0.79 -1.48
C LEU A 86 -6.29 1.48 -0.16
N VAL A 87 -7.16 2.36 0.32
CA VAL A 87 -6.93 3.04 1.60
C VAL A 87 -6.84 2.03 2.74
N SER A 88 -7.77 1.07 2.78
CA SER A 88 -7.76 0.05 3.84
C SER A 88 -6.52 -0.83 3.77
N SER A 89 -6.07 -1.18 2.57
CA SER A 89 -4.86 -1.99 2.42
C SER A 89 -3.60 -1.21 2.81
N LEU A 90 -3.58 0.11 2.56
CA LEU A 90 -2.48 0.95 3.02
C LEU A 90 -2.43 1.04 4.53
N LYS A 91 -3.59 1.15 5.18
CA LYS A 91 -3.64 1.14 6.64
C LYS A 91 -3.13 -0.18 7.21
N ASP A 92 -3.49 -1.29 6.58
CA ASP A 92 -3.01 -2.60 7.00
C ASP A 92 -1.50 -2.73 6.79
N LEU A 93 -0.99 -2.26 5.65
CA LEU A 93 0.44 -2.24 5.36
C LEU A 93 1.19 -1.44 6.43
N TYR A 94 0.67 -0.28 6.79
CA TYR A 94 1.30 0.56 7.81
C TYR A 94 1.28 -0.12 9.18
N LYS A 95 0.20 -0.84 9.50
CA LYS A 95 0.11 -1.61 10.73
C LYS A 95 1.21 -2.68 10.78
N GLN A 96 1.46 -3.37 9.67
CA GLN A 96 2.55 -4.34 9.58
C GLN A 96 3.90 -3.65 9.79
N TYR A 97 4.08 -2.47 9.19
CA TYR A 97 5.30 -1.71 9.36
C TYR A 97 5.52 -1.34 10.83
N GLU A 98 4.48 -0.84 11.50
CA GLU A 98 4.59 -0.50 12.91
C GLU A 98 4.96 -1.70 13.77
N GLN A 99 4.28 -2.82 13.56
CA GLN A 99 4.46 -4.01 14.40
C GLN A 99 5.82 -4.66 14.19
N HIS A 100 6.30 -4.73 12.96
CA HIS A 100 7.48 -5.50 12.63
C HIS A 100 8.75 -4.69 12.47
N VAL A 101 8.64 -3.37 12.35
CA VAL A 101 9.79 -2.50 12.16
C VAL A 101 9.91 -1.51 13.30
N LEU A 102 8.91 -0.65 13.51
CA LEU A 102 9.00 0.41 14.51
C LEU A 102 9.01 -0.14 15.94
N LEU A 103 8.09 -1.04 16.28
CA LEU A 103 8.02 -1.58 17.63
C LEU A 103 9.20 -2.48 17.95
N LYS A 104 9.73 -3.17 16.95
CA LYS A 104 10.85 -4.08 17.14
C LYS A 104 12.13 -3.33 17.53
N VAL A 105 12.27 -2.08 17.12
CA VAL A 105 13.46 -1.28 17.44
C VAL A 105 13.54 -0.97 18.93
N HIS A 106 12.42 -0.97 19.62
CA HIS A 106 12.34 -0.62 21.03
C HIS A 106 12.51 -1.81 21.99
N ASN A 107 12.70 -2.98 21.42
CA ASN A 107 12.99 -4.19 22.21
C ASN A 107 14.49 -4.51 22.18
#